data_4a90720401fb1c4f35f0a75455ce09be
#
_entry.id   4a90720401fb1c4f35f0a75455ce09be
#
_cell.length_a   1.000
_cell.length_b   1.000
_cell.length_c   1.000
_cell.angle_alpha   90.00
_cell.angle_beta   90.00
_cell.angle_gamma   90.00
#
_symmetry.space_group_name_H-M   'P 1'
#
loop_
_entity.id
_entity.type
_entity.pdbx_description
1 polymer ?
#
loop_
_entity_poly.entity_id
_entity_poly.type
_entity_poly.pdbx_seq_one_letter_code
_entity_poly.pdbx_strand_id
1 'polypeptide(L)'
;MKKEKVAQCNFFLGLFHTNPRLMYVGTKTGDALMKFRTSVRTGGTAHMQNYKTEELVRQAKRQDADAFTELMQLHMKDMYRVAYSILMNDEDVADAVQETILTCWEKLSGLRQIRYFKTWMTRILINHCYNILRKSAPLTDLEEWEEPTACDRYNVEWKEALSGVSEKYRIVVVLFYNEGYHISEISNMLGRPPSTIRTQLARGREQLAKYYQDEEGSM
;
A
#
# COMPACT_ATOMS: atom_id res chain seq x y z
N MET A 1 18.04 6.07 23.12
CA MET A 1 17.32 6.57 21.93
C MET A 1 16.98 5.49 20.88
N LYS A 2 17.85 4.55 20.48
CA LYS A 2 17.48 3.47 19.51
C LYS A 2 16.54 2.40 20.09
N LYS A 3 16.62 2.07 21.38
CA LYS A 3 15.79 1.02 22.02
C LYS A 3 14.33 1.44 22.27
N GLU A 4 14.05 2.72 22.48
CA GLU A 4 12.66 3.22 22.61
C GLU A 4 11.91 3.23 21.28
N LYS A 5 12.59 3.48 20.16
CA LYS A 5 12.00 3.41 18.82
C LYS A 5 11.56 1.98 18.44
N VAL A 6 12.31 0.96 18.88
CA VAL A 6 11.97 -0.46 18.63
C VAL A 6 10.76 -0.91 19.47
N ALA A 7 10.60 -0.41 20.70
CA ALA A 7 9.43 -0.72 21.54
C ALA A 7 8.12 -0.15 20.95
N GLN A 8 8.16 1.03 20.32
CA GLN A 8 7.01 1.59 19.60
C GLN A 8 6.68 0.81 18.32
N CYS A 9 7.68 0.28 17.61
CA CYS A 9 7.45 -0.59 16.44
C CYS A 9 6.74 -1.90 16.82
N ASN A 10 7.11 -2.54 17.92
CA ASN A 10 6.46 -3.78 18.40
C ASN A 10 5.00 -3.55 18.85
N PHE A 11 4.67 -2.37 19.35
CA PHE A 11 3.29 -2.01 19.64
C PHE A 11 2.43 -1.88 18.36
N PHE A 12 3.02 -1.40 17.26
CA PHE A 12 2.35 -1.29 15.96
C PHE A 12 2.16 -2.64 15.26
N LEU A 13 3.08 -3.59 15.40
CA LEU A 13 2.95 -4.93 14.82
C LEU A 13 1.83 -5.76 15.47
N GLY A 14 1.49 -5.54 16.73
CA GLY A 14 0.39 -6.21 17.44
C GLY A 14 -1.02 -5.83 16.96
N LEU A 15 -1.18 -4.78 16.17
CA LEU A 15 -2.49 -4.27 15.69
C LEU A 15 -2.97 -4.91 14.38
N PHE A 16 -2.20 -5.81 13.77
CA PHE A 16 -2.59 -6.50 12.53
C PHE A 16 -3.66 -7.59 12.71
N HIS A 17 -4.15 -7.84 13.95
CA HIS A 17 -4.93 -9.04 14.28
C HIS A 17 -6.45 -8.93 14.18
N THR A 18 -7.05 -7.83 13.74
CA THR A 18 -8.52 -7.73 13.71
C THR A 18 -9.08 -7.08 12.44
N ASN A 19 -9.30 -7.85 11.39
CA ASN A 19 -10.51 -7.71 10.56
C ASN A 19 -10.71 -8.86 9.56
N PRO A 20 -11.66 -9.80 9.79
CA PRO A 20 -11.97 -10.88 8.86
C PRO A 20 -13.17 -10.50 7.98
N ARG A 21 -13.00 -9.64 6.97
CA ARG A 21 -14.06 -9.39 5.99
C ARG A 21 -13.51 -8.95 4.63
N LEU A 22 -12.93 -9.90 3.91
CA LEU A 22 -12.93 -9.90 2.44
C LEU A 22 -12.99 -11.37 2.03
N MET A 23 -14.22 -11.88 1.90
CA MET A 23 -14.46 -13.21 1.34
C MET A 23 -14.15 -13.20 -0.15
N TYR A 24 -13.20 -14.05 -0.54
CA TYR A 24 -13.01 -14.48 -1.91
C TYR A 24 -14.16 -15.42 -2.29
N VAL A 25 -14.90 -15.09 -3.32
CA VAL A 25 -15.78 -16.02 -4.02
C VAL A 25 -15.14 -16.31 -5.36
N GLY A 26 -14.48 -17.45 -5.46
CA GLY A 26 -13.92 -17.96 -6.70
C GLY A 26 -15.03 -18.24 -7.71
N THR A 27 -14.89 -17.68 -8.91
CA THR A 27 -15.61 -18.16 -10.10
C THR A 27 -14.67 -18.10 -11.30
N LYS A 28 -14.64 -19.22 -12.00
CA LYS A 28 -13.88 -19.49 -13.23
C LYS A 28 -14.11 -18.42 -14.30
N THR A 29 -13.01 -18.12 -15.04
CA THR A 29 -12.93 -17.28 -16.23
C THR A 29 -12.75 -15.78 -16.02
N GLY A 30 -12.00 -15.14 -16.92
CA GLY A 30 -11.66 -13.71 -17.17
C GLY A 30 -12.33 -12.56 -16.39
N ASP A 31 -13.42 -12.84 -15.71
CA ASP A 31 -14.19 -11.90 -14.89
C ASP A 31 -13.59 -11.61 -13.50
N ALA A 32 -12.63 -12.41 -13.03
CA ALA A 32 -12.05 -12.24 -11.69
C ALA A 32 -11.34 -10.88 -11.54
N LEU A 33 -10.66 -10.42 -12.57
CA LEU A 33 -10.01 -9.10 -12.59
C LEU A 33 -11.01 -7.94 -12.68
N MET A 34 -12.19 -8.18 -13.25
CA MET A 34 -13.25 -7.17 -13.31
C MET A 34 -13.97 -7.03 -11.97
N LYS A 35 -14.08 -8.10 -11.17
CA LYS A 35 -14.65 -8.08 -9.81
C LYS A 35 -13.74 -7.39 -8.79
N PHE A 36 -12.43 -7.40 -8.97
CA PHE A 36 -11.51 -6.61 -8.16
C PHE A 36 -11.82 -5.10 -8.22
N ARG A 37 -12.24 -4.60 -9.38
CA ARG A 37 -12.64 -3.20 -9.58
C ARG A 37 -14.02 -2.87 -9.00
N THR A 38 -14.97 -3.82 -8.97
CA THR A 38 -16.35 -3.59 -8.49
C THR A 38 -16.47 -3.67 -6.97
N SER A 39 -15.60 -4.40 -6.26
CA SER A 39 -15.59 -4.46 -4.80
C SER A 39 -15.13 -3.16 -4.13
N VAL A 40 -14.37 -2.31 -4.83
CA VAL A 40 -13.94 -0.99 -4.33
C VAL A 40 -15.03 0.09 -4.46
N ARG A 41 -16.14 -0.20 -5.16
CA ARG A 41 -17.24 0.76 -5.39
C ARG A 41 -18.55 0.42 -4.66
N THR A 42 -18.51 -0.04 -3.42
CA THR A 42 -19.66 0.09 -2.53
C THR A 42 -19.68 1.51 -1.97
N GLY A 43 -20.38 2.40 -2.65
CA GLY A 43 -20.36 3.85 -2.42
C GLY A 43 -20.73 4.33 -1.01
N GLY A 44 -21.23 3.48 -0.13
CA GLY A 44 -21.55 3.81 1.25
C GLY A 44 -20.35 3.78 2.20
N THR A 45 -19.52 2.75 2.13
CA THR A 45 -18.37 2.58 3.05
C THR A 45 -17.21 3.50 2.69
N ALA A 46 -16.94 3.72 1.41
CA ALA A 46 -15.89 4.63 0.96
C ALA A 46 -16.20 6.10 1.32
N HIS A 47 -17.47 6.52 1.23
CA HIS A 47 -17.89 7.87 1.62
C HIS A 47 -17.76 8.09 3.13
N MET A 48 -18.14 7.11 3.94
CA MET A 48 -18.00 7.15 5.41
C MET A 48 -16.52 7.17 5.84
N GLN A 49 -15.67 6.40 5.16
CA GLN A 49 -14.23 6.37 5.44
C GLN A 49 -13.55 7.70 5.07
N ASN A 50 -13.93 8.30 3.94
CA ASN A 50 -13.44 9.63 3.57
C ASN A 50 -13.84 10.71 4.57
N TYR A 51 -15.10 10.70 5.05
CA TYR A 51 -15.56 11.64 6.06
C TYR A 51 -14.79 11.49 7.37
N LYS A 52 -14.59 10.24 7.84
CA LYS A 52 -13.79 9.96 9.04
C LYS A 52 -12.35 10.44 8.88
N THR A 53 -11.73 10.17 7.74
CA THR A 53 -10.37 10.64 7.42
C THR A 53 -10.29 12.17 7.50
N GLU A 54 -11.23 12.88 6.88
CA GLU A 54 -11.22 14.35 6.89
C GLU A 54 -11.36 14.94 8.29
N GLU A 55 -12.20 14.33 9.13
CA GLU A 55 -12.39 14.78 10.52
C GLU A 55 -11.13 14.55 11.35
N LEU A 56 -10.53 13.36 11.28
CA LEU A 56 -9.27 13.05 11.95
C LEU A 56 -8.14 13.98 11.50
N VAL A 57 -8.07 14.31 10.20
CA VAL A 57 -7.07 15.28 9.69
C VAL A 57 -7.30 16.66 10.30
N ARG A 58 -8.55 17.12 10.47
CA ARG A 58 -8.83 18.43 11.09
C ARG A 58 -8.35 18.48 12.55
N GLN A 59 -8.59 17.41 13.31
CA GLN A 59 -8.17 17.29 14.70
C GLN A 59 -6.63 17.17 14.80
N ALA A 60 -6.02 16.30 14.03
CA ALA A 60 -4.57 16.12 14.01
C ALA A 60 -3.81 17.41 13.60
N LYS A 61 -4.38 18.24 12.71
CA LYS A 61 -3.83 19.58 12.39
C LYS A 61 -3.81 20.53 13.57
N ARG A 62 -4.63 20.29 14.59
CA ARG A 62 -4.63 21.03 15.87
C ARG A 62 -3.69 20.43 16.90
N GLN A 63 -2.77 19.56 16.46
CA GLN A 63 -1.79 18.86 17.31
C GLN A 63 -2.43 17.81 18.25
N ASP A 64 -3.59 17.27 17.90
CA ASP A 64 -4.20 16.14 18.59
C ASP A 64 -3.49 14.86 18.19
N ALA A 65 -2.68 14.31 19.11
CA ALA A 65 -1.87 13.12 18.88
C ALA A 65 -2.71 11.85 18.76
N ASP A 66 -3.82 11.77 19.49
CA ASP A 66 -4.72 10.61 19.48
C ASP A 66 -5.44 10.53 18.12
N ALA A 67 -5.96 11.65 17.64
CA ALA A 67 -6.56 11.75 16.31
C ALA A 67 -5.57 11.43 15.20
N PHE A 68 -4.31 11.86 15.34
CA PHE A 68 -3.27 11.49 14.37
C PHE A 68 -2.94 10.00 14.41
N THR A 69 -2.86 9.41 15.57
CA THR A 69 -2.61 7.96 15.74
C THR A 69 -3.73 7.15 15.08
N GLU A 70 -4.98 7.50 15.33
CA GLU A 70 -6.13 6.86 14.70
C GLU A 70 -6.12 7.03 13.16
N LEU A 71 -5.75 8.22 12.68
CA LEU A 71 -5.60 8.52 11.26
C LEU A 71 -4.55 7.62 10.60
N MET A 72 -3.39 7.43 11.24
CA MET A 72 -2.34 6.55 10.72
C MET A 72 -2.78 5.09 10.74
N GLN A 73 -3.43 4.62 11.81
CA GLN A 73 -3.97 3.27 11.90
C GLN A 73 -4.99 2.97 10.78
N LEU A 74 -5.84 3.94 10.46
CA LEU A 74 -6.83 3.81 9.38
C LEU A 74 -6.18 3.56 8.01
N HIS A 75 -4.99 4.12 7.78
CA HIS A 75 -4.27 4.02 6.51
C HIS A 75 -3.09 3.03 6.51
N MET A 76 -2.85 2.32 7.61
CA MET A 76 -1.69 1.42 7.77
C MET A 76 -1.63 0.35 6.68
N LYS A 77 -2.76 -0.33 6.42
CA LYS A 77 -2.83 -1.38 5.37
C LYS A 77 -2.55 -0.82 3.97
N ASP A 78 -3.05 0.37 3.68
CA ASP A 78 -2.83 1.03 2.39
C ASP A 78 -1.35 1.39 2.23
N MET A 79 -0.73 1.94 3.27
CA MET A 79 0.71 2.25 3.28
C MET A 79 1.56 1.01 3.09
N TYR A 80 1.25 -0.06 3.83
CA TYR A 80 1.97 -1.33 3.70
C TYR A 80 1.93 -1.87 2.26
N ARG A 81 0.73 -1.96 1.63
CA ARG A 81 0.59 -2.46 0.26
C ARG A 81 1.36 -1.64 -0.76
N VAL A 82 1.29 -0.32 -0.65
CA VAL A 82 2.01 0.58 -1.55
C VAL A 82 3.52 0.44 -1.36
N ALA A 83 4.02 0.44 -0.14
CA ALA A 83 5.46 0.29 0.13
C ALA A 83 5.98 -1.09 -0.32
N TYR A 84 5.25 -2.17 -0.02
CA TYR A 84 5.63 -3.52 -0.41
C TYR A 84 5.69 -3.69 -1.95
N SER A 85 4.80 -3.04 -2.70
CA SER A 85 4.84 -3.07 -4.16
C SER A 85 6.12 -2.46 -4.77
N ILE A 86 6.86 -1.67 -4.00
CA ILE A 86 8.11 -1.03 -4.41
C ILE A 86 9.32 -1.79 -3.84
N LEU A 87 9.28 -2.12 -2.55
CA LEU A 87 10.46 -2.59 -1.80
C LEU A 87 10.58 -4.11 -1.79
N MET A 88 9.46 -4.85 -1.81
CA MET A 88 9.40 -6.32 -1.74
C MET A 88 10.15 -6.93 -0.52
N ASN A 89 10.38 -6.15 0.52
CA ASN A 89 11.04 -6.53 1.76
C ASN A 89 10.30 -5.90 2.94
N ASP A 90 9.98 -6.70 3.96
CA ASP A 90 9.14 -6.25 5.09
C ASP A 90 9.87 -5.30 6.04
N GLU A 91 11.20 -5.44 6.23
CA GLU A 91 12.00 -4.52 7.03
C GLU A 91 12.04 -3.13 6.41
N ASP A 92 12.37 -3.07 5.13
CA ASP A 92 12.38 -1.82 4.37
C ASP A 92 10.99 -1.15 4.33
N VAL A 93 9.92 -1.97 4.24
CA VAL A 93 8.53 -1.48 4.32
C VAL A 93 8.25 -0.85 5.67
N ALA A 94 8.66 -1.50 6.76
CA ALA A 94 8.48 -0.96 8.12
C ALA A 94 9.21 0.38 8.29
N ASP A 95 10.45 0.47 7.80
CA ASP A 95 11.24 1.71 7.83
C ASP A 95 10.58 2.82 6.99
N ALA A 96 10.15 2.53 5.77
CA ALA A 96 9.48 3.50 4.91
C ALA A 96 8.17 4.03 5.53
N VAL A 97 7.38 3.15 6.14
CA VAL A 97 6.13 3.51 6.83
C VAL A 97 6.42 4.38 8.06
N GLN A 98 7.40 4.02 8.87
CA GLN A 98 7.78 4.80 10.05
C GLN A 98 8.24 6.21 9.68
N GLU A 99 9.12 6.35 8.69
CA GLU A 99 9.58 7.65 8.20
C GLU A 99 8.43 8.48 7.60
N THR A 100 7.47 7.80 6.95
CA THR A 100 6.28 8.46 6.42
C THR A 100 5.40 9.01 7.52
N ILE A 101 5.16 8.25 8.59
CA ILE A 101 4.37 8.69 9.75
C ILE A 101 5.00 9.94 10.38
N LEU A 102 6.32 9.92 10.62
CA LEU A 102 7.06 11.06 11.17
C LEU A 102 6.95 12.29 10.26
N THR A 103 7.18 12.12 8.96
CA THR A 103 7.07 13.19 7.98
C THR A 103 5.65 13.76 7.88
N CYS A 104 4.62 12.89 7.97
CA CYS A 104 3.24 13.32 7.98
C CYS A 104 2.93 14.16 9.23
N TRP A 105 3.36 13.74 10.42
CA TRP A 105 3.18 14.52 11.66
C TRP A 105 3.78 15.91 11.56
N GLU A 106 5.04 15.99 11.12
CA GLU A 106 5.75 17.25 11.00
C GLU A 106 5.13 18.23 9.99
N LYS A 107 4.63 17.69 8.85
CA LYS A 107 4.18 18.50 7.71
C LYS A 107 2.66 18.64 7.58
N LEU A 108 1.88 17.98 8.46
CA LEU A 108 0.42 17.97 8.37
C LEU A 108 -0.20 19.36 8.43
N SER A 109 0.37 20.24 9.24
CA SER A 109 -0.08 21.65 9.38
C SER A 109 -0.10 22.39 8.03
N GLY A 110 0.86 22.07 7.14
CA GLY A 110 0.99 22.66 5.81
C GLY A 110 0.05 22.09 4.74
N LEU A 111 -0.70 21.03 5.03
CA LEU A 111 -1.65 20.45 4.08
C LEU A 111 -2.80 21.43 3.81
N ARG A 112 -2.86 21.99 2.60
CA ARG A 112 -3.86 23.02 2.26
C ARG A 112 -5.28 22.45 2.14
N GLN A 113 -5.43 21.27 1.53
CA GLN A 113 -6.74 20.66 1.26
C GLN A 113 -6.84 19.27 1.89
N ILE A 114 -7.65 19.14 2.91
CA ILE A 114 -7.82 17.94 3.74
C ILE A 114 -8.24 16.73 2.91
N ARG A 115 -9.12 16.90 1.92
CA ARG A 115 -9.60 15.84 1.04
C ARG A 115 -8.49 15.12 0.26
N TYR A 116 -7.32 15.76 0.07
CA TYR A 116 -6.17 15.15 -0.60
C TYR A 116 -5.15 14.52 0.36
N PHE A 117 -5.51 14.35 1.62
CA PHE A 117 -4.64 13.76 2.62
C PHE A 117 -4.09 12.41 2.17
N LYS A 118 -4.95 11.47 1.73
CA LYS A 118 -4.54 10.14 1.29
C LYS A 118 -3.51 10.23 0.14
N THR A 119 -3.79 11.02 -0.88
CA THR A 119 -2.88 11.23 -2.03
C THR A 119 -1.55 11.85 -1.60
N TRP A 120 -1.59 12.83 -0.70
CA TRP A 120 -0.42 13.51 -0.17
C TRP A 120 0.45 12.56 0.66
N MET A 121 -0.13 11.80 1.56
CA MET A 121 0.54 10.77 2.37
C MET A 121 1.16 9.68 1.49
N THR A 122 0.42 9.14 0.54
CA THR A 122 0.92 8.11 -0.40
C THR A 122 2.13 8.63 -1.20
N ARG A 123 2.13 9.90 -1.59
CA ARG A 123 3.27 10.50 -2.29
C ARG A 123 4.51 10.61 -1.41
N ILE A 124 4.35 10.93 -0.12
CA ILE A 124 5.44 10.92 0.86
C ILE A 124 6.01 9.51 0.99
N LEU A 125 5.15 8.52 1.15
CA LEU A 125 5.53 7.12 1.27
C LEU A 125 6.33 6.63 0.04
N ILE A 126 5.85 6.88 -1.16
CA ILE A 126 6.53 6.53 -2.41
C ILE A 126 7.94 7.15 -2.45
N ASN A 127 8.08 8.40 -2.04
CA ASN A 127 9.39 9.07 -1.99
C ASN A 127 10.34 8.39 -0.98
N HIS A 128 9.85 7.98 0.20
CA HIS A 128 10.66 7.25 1.18
C HIS A 128 11.08 5.88 0.64
N CYS A 129 10.18 5.14 0.02
CA CYS A 129 10.51 3.85 -0.61
C CYS A 129 11.61 3.99 -1.67
N TYR A 130 11.50 4.96 -2.58
CA TYR A 130 12.56 5.18 -3.57
C TYR A 130 13.86 5.70 -2.97
N ASN A 131 13.83 6.40 -1.82
CA ASN A 131 15.03 6.78 -1.11
C ASN A 131 15.75 5.56 -0.52
N ILE A 132 15.01 4.59 0.02
CA ILE A 132 15.56 3.33 0.53
C ILE A 132 16.21 2.58 -0.63
N LEU A 133 15.51 2.33 -1.74
CA LEU A 133 16.07 1.65 -2.91
C LEU A 133 17.36 2.30 -3.43
N ARG A 134 17.44 3.63 -3.42
CA ARG A 134 18.67 4.33 -3.85
C ARG A 134 19.83 4.16 -2.89
N LYS A 135 19.58 3.95 -1.61
CA LYS A 135 20.62 3.70 -0.59
C LYS A 135 21.05 2.24 -0.57
N SER A 136 20.17 1.32 -0.92
CA SER A 136 20.41 -0.13 -0.90
C SER A 136 21.07 -0.67 -2.18
N ALA A 137 21.28 0.12 -3.23
CA ALA A 137 22.02 -0.29 -4.42
C ALA A 137 23.51 0.07 -4.29
N PRO A 138 24.53 -0.84 -4.46
CA PRO A 138 24.46 -2.29 -4.43
C PRO A 138 25.27 -2.89 -3.26
N LEU A 139 24.68 -3.69 -2.42
CA LEU A 139 25.37 -4.75 -1.69
C LEU A 139 24.56 -6.04 -1.89
N THR A 140 25.02 -6.83 -2.85
CA THR A 140 24.65 -8.24 -3.00
C THR A 140 25.14 -8.99 -1.78
N ASP A 141 24.26 -9.29 -0.85
CA ASP A 141 24.37 -10.44 0.01
C ASP A 141 22.99 -11.01 0.22
N LEU A 142 22.87 -12.27 -0.20
CA LEU A 142 21.71 -13.12 -0.01
C LEU A 142 21.68 -13.50 1.47
N GLU A 143 20.95 -12.79 2.30
CA GLU A 143 20.62 -13.24 3.63
C GLU A 143 19.38 -14.12 3.60
N GLU A 144 19.47 -15.26 4.28
CA GLU A 144 18.46 -16.30 4.39
C GLU A 144 17.15 -15.71 4.95
N TRP A 145 16.07 -16.08 4.28
CA TRP A 145 14.71 -15.73 4.66
C TRP A 145 14.26 -16.57 5.87
N GLU A 146 13.90 -15.93 6.97
CA GLU A 146 13.10 -16.53 8.02
C GLU A 146 11.61 -16.46 7.65
N GLU A 147 10.92 -17.63 7.71
CA GLU A 147 9.48 -17.72 7.41
C GLU A 147 8.66 -16.81 8.35
N PRO A 148 7.73 -16.01 7.82
CA PRO A 148 6.86 -15.18 8.65
C PRO A 148 5.90 -16.06 9.44
N THR A 149 5.91 -15.93 10.75
CA THR A 149 4.88 -16.49 11.65
C THR A 149 3.48 -16.05 11.22
N ALA A 150 2.61 -17.03 11.01
CA ALA A 150 1.15 -17.02 10.83
C ALA A 150 0.50 -15.62 10.65
N CYS A 151 0.68 -15.02 9.50
CA CYS A 151 -0.04 -13.82 9.11
C CYS A 151 -0.81 -14.11 7.81
N ASP A 152 -2.15 -14.05 7.92
CA ASP A 152 -3.13 -14.01 6.83
C ASP A 152 -2.72 -14.65 5.49
N ARG A 153 -3.30 -15.80 5.12
CA ARG A 153 -3.21 -16.42 3.78
C ARG A 153 -3.37 -15.39 2.65
N TYR A 154 -4.23 -14.42 2.85
CA TYR A 154 -4.44 -13.32 1.91
C TYR A 154 -3.18 -12.47 1.66
N ASN A 155 -2.35 -12.26 2.70
CA ASN A 155 -1.10 -11.53 2.53
C ASN A 155 -0.05 -12.35 1.76
N VAL A 156 -0.03 -13.66 1.94
CA VAL A 156 0.91 -14.55 1.22
C VAL A 156 0.55 -14.61 -0.25
N GLU A 157 -0.71 -14.96 -0.60
CA GLU A 157 -1.18 -15.02 -1.99
C GLU A 157 -0.98 -13.69 -2.74
N TRP A 158 -1.24 -12.57 -2.07
CA TRP A 158 -1.04 -11.25 -2.66
C TRP A 158 0.44 -10.92 -2.89
N LYS A 159 1.33 -11.28 -1.95
CA LYS A 159 2.78 -11.11 -2.09
C LYS A 159 3.31 -11.97 -3.24
N GLU A 160 2.88 -13.22 -3.31
CA GLU A 160 3.25 -14.15 -4.37
C GLU A 160 2.77 -13.66 -5.74
N ALA A 161 1.51 -13.25 -5.86
CA ALA A 161 0.99 -12.67 -7.09
C ALA A 161 1.77 -11.42 -7.54
N LEU A 162 2.18 -10.57 -6.60
CA LEU A 162 3.03 -9.40 -6.92
C LEU A 162 4.44 -9.79 -7.31
N SER A 163 5.01 -10.86 -6.77
CA SER A 163 6.35 -11.33 -7.16
C SER A 163 6.42 -11.73 -8.64
N GLY A 164 5.32 -12.25 -9.19
CA GLY A 164 5.16 -12.55 -10.62
C GLY A 164 5.05 -11.31 -11.52
N VAL A 165 4.87 -10.12 -10.95
CA VAL A 165 4.78 -8.86 -11.70
C VAL A 165 6.13 -8.15 -11.71
N SER A 166 6.58 -7.73 -12.90
CA SER A 166 7.83 -6.95 -13.03
C SER A 166 7.77 -5.66 -12.20
N GLU A 167 8.88 -5.31 -11.55
CA GLU A 167 9.03 -4.17 -10.64
C GLU A 167 8.39 -2.88 -11.17
N LYS A 168 8.67 -2.54 -12.43
CA LYS A 168 8.16 -1.31 -13.08
C LYS A 168 6.64 -1.23 -13.20
N TYR A 169 5.91 -2.34 -13.01
CA TYR A 169 4.45 -2.41 -13.15
C TYR A 169 3.74 -2.56 -11.79
N ARG A 170 4.40 -3.14 -10.77
CA ARG A 170 3.79 -3.43 -9.45
C ARG A 170 3.12 -2.24 -8.84
N ILE A 171 3.84 -1.12 -8.69
CA ILE A 171 3.31 0.10 -8.07
C ILE A 171 2.08 0.64 -8.80
N VAL A 172 2.07 0.59 -10.14
CA VAL A 172 0.94 1.10 -10.93
C VAL A 172 -0.30 0.22 -10.73
N VAL A 173 -0.10 -1.11 -10.68
CA VAL A 173 -1.16 -2.10 -10.42
C VAL A 173 -1.76 -1.88 -9.03
N VAL A 174 -0.93 -1.76 -8.00
CA VAL A 174 -1.39 -1.56 -6.62
C VAL A 174 -2.13 -0.24 -6.47
N LEU A 175 -1.59 0.86 -6.96
CA LEU A 175 -2.25 2.17 -6.89
C LEU A 175 -3.60 2.18 -7.61
N PHE A 176 -3.72 1.48 -8.74
CA PHE A 176 -4.96 1.48 -9.51
C PHE A 176 -6.02 0.52 -8.94
N TYR A 177 -5.64 -0.76 -8.70
CA TYR A 177 -6.59 -1.81 -8.31
C TYR A 177 -6.86 -1.87 -6.82
N ASN A 178 -5.83 -1.72 -5.98
CA ASN A 178 -5.99 -1.80 -4.53
C ASN A 178 -6.38 -0.45 -3.91
N GLU A 179 -5.69 0.62 -4.30
CA GLU A 179 -5.89 1.93 -3.70
C GLU A 179 -6.96 2.79 -4.40
N GLY A 180 -7.36 2.40 -5.62
CA GLY A 180 -8.45 3.04 -6.36
C GLY A 180 -8.10 4.39 -6.98
N TYR A 181 -6.81 4.73 -7.13
CA TYR A 181 -6.40 5.98 -7.75
C TYR A 181 -6.70 6.01 -9.25
N HIS A 182 -7.07 7.17 -9.75
CA HIS A 182 -7.22 7.40 -11.19
C HIS A 182 -5.86 7.51 -11.89
N ILE A 183 -5.84 7.21 -13.19
CA ILE A 183 -4.60 7.27 -14.01
C ILE A 183 -3.92 8.65 -13.92
N SER A 184 -4.70 9.73 -13.86
CA SER A 184 -4.18 11.10 -13.71
C SER A 184 -3.51 11.33 -12.35
N GLU A 185 -4.05 10.75 -11.28
CA GLU A 185 -3.46 10.86 -9.94
C GLU A 185 -2.17 10.04 -9.86
N ILE A 186 -2.17 8.81 -10.39
CA ILE A 186 -0.98 7.96 -10.47
C ILE A 186 0.11 8.63 -11.31
N SER A 187 -0.26 9.25 -12.44
CA SER A 187 0.64 10.03 -13.29
C SER A 187 1.33 11.15 -12.51
N ASN A 188 0.54 11.90 -11.73
CA ASN A 188 1.06 12.99 -10.90
C ASN A 188 1.93 12.48 -9.73
N MET A 189 1.57 11.35 -9.11
CA MET A 189 2.34 10.76 -8.01
C MET A 189 3.71 10.25 -8.47
N LEU A 190 3.73 9.54 -9.60
CA LEU A 190 4.94 8.89 -10.12
C LEU A 190 5.76 9.78 -11.07
N GLY A 191 5.26 10.97 -11.44
CA GLY A 191 5.91 11.87 -12.39
C GLY A 191 6.04 11.26 -13.79
N ARG A 192 5.10 10.40 -14.20
CA ARG A 192 5.11 9.69 -15.50
C ARG A 192 3.90 10.09 -16.34
N PRO A 193 4.03 10.20 -17.69
CA PRO A 193 2.89 10.53 -18.55
C PRO A 193 1.73 9.54 -18.41
N PRO A 194 0.46 9.99 -18.53
CA PRO A 194 -0.71 9.11 -18.43
C PRO A 194 -0.71 7.94 -19.45
N SER A 195 -0.14 8.14 -20.64
CA SER A 195 0.05 7.08 -21.64
C SER A 195 0.96 5.98 -21.13
N THR A 196 2.08 6.34 -20.47
CA THR A 196 2.99 5.39 -19.83
C THR A 196 2.30 4.60 -18.73
N ILE A 197 1.50 5.26 -17.88
CA ILE A 197 0.73 4.59 -16.82
C ILE A 197 -0.26 3.59 -17.42
N ARG A 198 -0.99 3.95 -18.49
CA ARG A 198 -1.90 3.00 -19.17
C ARG A 198 -1.18 1.76 -19.70
N THR A 199 -0.04 1.97 -20.33
CA THR A 199 0.78 0.86 -20.88
C THR A 199 1.31 -0.03 -19.75
N GLN A 200 1.82 0.57 -18.67
CA GLN A 200 2.32 -0.18 -17.52
C GLN A 200 1.19 -0.97 -16.82
N LEU A 201 0.00 -0.37 -16.70
CA LEU A 201 -1.17 -1.03 -16.14
C LEU A 201 -1.63 -2.22 -17.00
N ALA A 202 -1.64 -2.07 -18.34
CA ALA A 202 -1.99 -3.16 -19.23
C ALA A 202 -1.00 -4.33 -19.11
N ARG A 203 0.30 -4.04 -19.11
CA ARG A 203 1.35 -5.06 -18.95
C ARG A 203 1.34 -5.74 -17.59
N GLY A 204 1.14 -4.97 -16.51
CA GLY A 204 1.02 -5.54 -15.16
C GLY A 204 -0.20 -6.46 -15.03
N ARG A 205 -1.33 -6.09 -15.65
CA ARG A 205 -2.54 -6.93 -15.70
C ARG A 205 -2.30 -8.25 -16.46
N GLU A 206 -1.60 -8.20 -17.60
CA GLU A 206 -1.23 -9.38 -18.37
C GLU A 206 -0.39 -10.37 -17.54
N GLN A 207 0.59 -9.85 -16.77
CA GLN A 207 1.44 -10.67 -15.92
C GLN A 207 0.67 -11.28 -14.74
N LEU A 208 -0.22 -10.52 -14.09
CA LEU A 208 -1.09 -11.06 -13.06
C LEU A 208 -2.04 -12.14 -13.58
N ALA A 209 -2.64 -11.92 -14.76
CA ALA A 209 -3.54 -12.91 -15.35
C ALA A 209 -2.83 -14.22 -15.64
N LYS A 210 -1.57 -14.16 -16.11
CA LYS A 210 -0.75 -15.34 -16.36
C LYS A 210 -0.46 -16.11 -15.07
N TYR A 211 -0.09 -15.42 -13.99
CA TYR A 211 0.16 -16.04 -12.69
C TYR A 211 -1.04 -16.89 -12.23
N TYR A 212 -2.25 -16.35 -12.27
CA TYR A 212 -3.46 -17.08 -11.86
C TYR A 212 -3.86 -18.22 -12.81
N GLN A 213 -3.52 -18.15 -14.11
CA GLN A 213 -3.77 -19.24 -15.06
C GLN A 213 -2.81 -20.42 -14.85
N ASP A 214 -1.55 -20.15 -14.52
CA ASP A 214 -0.53 -21.18 -14.26
C ASP A 214 -0.85 -21.96 -12.97
N GLU A 215 -1.45 -21.32 -11.94
CA GLU A 215 -1.92 -22.00 -10.73
C GLU A 215 -3.12 -22.92 -10.97
N GLU A 216 -4.10 -22.51 -11.80
CA GLU A 216 -5.27 -23.35 -12.13
C GLU A 216 -4.88 -24.58 -12.95
N GLY A 217 -3.78 -24.54 -13.71
CA GLY A 217 -3.26 -25.67 -14.51
C GLY A 217 -2.45 -26.68 -13.70
N SER A 218 -2.09 -26.37 -12.45
CA SER A 218 -1.25 -27.23 -11.59
C SER A 218 -2.05 -28.05 -10.58
N MET A 219 -3.37 -27.93 -10.54
CA MET A 219 -4.31 -28.75 -9.74
C MET A 219 -4.97 -29.80 -10.64
#